data_6065e9c04108599b1bcf2f076b6fbc01
#
_entry.id   6065e9c04108599b1bcf2f076b6fbc01
#
_cell.length_a   1.000
_cell.length_b   1.000
_cell.length_c   1.000
_cell.angle_alpha   90.00
_cell.angle_beta   90.00
_cell.angle_gamma   90.00
#
_symmetry.space_group_name_H-M   'P 1'
#
loop_
_entity.id
_entity.type
_entity.pdbx_description
1 polymer ?
#
loop_
_entity_poly.entity_id
_entity_poly.type
_entity_poly.pdbx_seq_one_letter_code
_entity_poly.pdbx_strand_id
1 'polypeptide(L)'
;MNFISNDKSWKYSNFIKNEYFNFDQNQIFRVLSKNEIDSAYKTISNWENYSSTPLENLNKLSSELGLKKIFYKDESKRFNLKSFKALGGAYAVEK
;
A
#
# COMPACT_ATOMS: atom_id res chain seq x y z
N MET A 1 -9.28 -8.07 13.84
CA MET A 1 -9.08 -8.88 12.62
C MET A 1 -8.39 -10.18 13.03
N ASN A 2 -9.06 -11.29 12.88
CA ASN A 2 -8.48 -12.58 13.21
C ASN A 2 -7.79 -13.13 11.97
N PHE A 3 -6.48 -13.14 11.98
CA PHE A 3 -5.65 -13.84 10.99
C PHE A 3 -5.47 -15.31 11.32
N ILE A 4 -6.38 -15.88 12.10
CA ILE A 4 -6.24 -17.25 12.52
C ILE A 4 -6.68 -18.13 11.36
N SER A 5 -5.70 -18.68 10.64
CA SER A 5 -5.96 -19.90 9.93
C SER A 5 -6.23 -20.98 10.97
N ASN A 6 -7.16 -21.88 10.71
CA ASN A 6 -7.34 -23.07 11.51
C ASN A 6 -6.15 -24.02 11.41
N ASP A 7 -5.13 -23.64 10.68
CA ASP A 7 -3.88 -24.37 10.59
C ASP A 7 -3.06 -24.07 11.84
N LYS A 8 -2.93 -25.10 12.66
CA LYS A 8 -2.18 -25.07 13.92
C LYS A 8 -0.67 -24.84 13.75
N SER A 9 -0.16 -24.75 12.53
CA SER A 9 1.25 -24.41 12.25
C SER A 9 1.54 -22.92 12.43
N TRP A 10 0.52 -22.09 12.50
CA TRP A 10 0.62 -20.65 12.64
C TRP A 10 0.33 -20.20 14.07
N LYS A 11 1.33 -19.74 14.77
CA LYS A 11 1.15 -19.05 16.05
C LYS A 11 1.67 -17.64 15.93
N TYR A 12 0.76 -16.68 15.95
CA TYR A 12 1.13 -15.29 16.23
C TYR A 12 1.38 -15.16 17.72
N SER A 13 2.63 -15.22 18.10
CA SER A 13 2.99 -14.97 19.49
C SER A 13 3.15 -13.48 19.83
N ASN A 14 3.25 -12.62 18.81
CA ASN A 14 3.65 -11.22 18.98
C ASN A 14 2.87 -10.25 18.10
N PHE A 15 1.54 -10.23 18.20
CA PHE A 15 0.80 -9.13 17.60
C PHE A 15 0.03 -8.37 18.66
N ILE A 16 -0.08 -7.07 18.50
CA ILE A 16 -0.89 -6.21 19.35
C ILE A 16 -2.02 -5.65 18.49
N LYS A 17 -3.25 -5.95 18.90
CA LYS A 17 -4.42 -5.37 18.26
C LYS A 17 -4.46 -3.87 18.55
N ASN A 18 -4.63 -3.06 17.51
CA ASN A 18 -4.91 -1.64 17.70
C ASN A 18 -6.38 -1.44 18.10
N GLU A 19 -6.64 -1.30 19.39
CA GLU A 19 -7.98 -1.06 19.91
C GLU A 19 -8.51 0.34 19.65
N TYR A 20 -7.61 1.26 19.30
CA TYR A 20 -7.96 2.64 18.95
C TYR A 20 -8.12 2.83 17.44
N PHE A 21 -8.12 1.75 16.66
CA PHE A 21 -8.31 1.84 15.23
C PHE A 21 -9.68 2.43 14.92
N ASN A 22 -9.66 3.62 14.36
CA ASN A 22 -10.84 4.29 13.83
C ASN A 22 -10.47 4.89 12.46
N PHE A 23 -11.04 4.34 11.40
CA PHE A 23 -10.86 4.89 10.07
C PHE A 23 -11.90 6.00 9.83
N ASP A 24 -11.44 7.24 9.88
CA ASP A 24 -12.23 8.41 9.51
C ASP A 24 -11.51 9.19 8.39
N GLN A 25 -12.08 9.13 7.20
CA GLN A 25 -11.54 9.82 6.04
C GLN A 25 -11.44 11.34 6.24
N ASN A 26 -12.34 11.92 7.03
CA ASN A 26 -12.31 13.36 7.33
C ASN A 26 -11.06 13.74 8.13
N GLN A 27 -10.57 12.86 8.98
CA GLN A 27 -9.32 13.12 9.72
C GLN A 27 -8.11 13.16 8.79
N ILE A 28 -8.09 12.30 7.78
CA ILE A 28 -7.04 12.32 6.76
C ILE A 28 -7.07 13.65 6.00
N PHE A 29 -8.23 14.13 5.61
CA PHE A 29 -8.38 15.38 4.86
C PHE A 29 -8.08 16.63 5.66
N ARG A 30 -7.99 16.56 6.99
CA ARG A 30 -7.48 17.67 7.81
C ARG A 30 -5.97 17.86 7.66
N VAL A 31 -5.24 16.79 7.37
CA VAL A 31 -3.78 16.81 7.21
C VAL A 31 -3.41 17.04 5.75
N LEU A 32 -4.13 16.39 4.85
CA LEU A 32 -3.84 16.41 3.41
C LEU A 32 -5.17 16.48 2.66
N SER A 33 -5.45 17.64 2.06
CA SER A 33 -6.70 17.86 1.35
C SER A 33 -6.82 16.97 0.10
N LYS A 34 -8.06 16.70 -0.30
CA LYS A 34 -8.32 15.97 -1.55
C LYS A 34 -7.67 16.65 -2.76
N ASN A 35 -7.71 17.99 -2.81
CA ASN A 35 -7.10 18.74 -3.91
C ASN A 35 -5.58 18.57 -3.97
N GLU A 36 -4.91 18.53 -2.83
CA GLU A 36 -3.46 18.27 -2.76
C GLU A 36 -3.13 16.85 -3.23
N ILE A 37 -3.94 15.86 -2.85
CA ILE A 37 -3.80 14.48 -3.30
C ILE A 37 -3.99 14.38 -4.82
N ASP A 38 -5.06 14.97 -5.34
CA ASP A 38 -5.37 14.94 -6.76
C ASP A 38 -4.29 15.67 -7.59
N SER A 39 -3.77 16.79 -7.07
CA SER A 39 -2.66 17.53 -7.68
C SER A 39 -1.37 16.71 -7.73
N ALA A 40 -1.01 16.06 -6.64
CA ALA A 40 0.16 15.19 -6.59
C ALA A 40 0.02 14.01 -7.57
N TYR A 41 -1.13 13.37 -7.57
CA TYR A 41 -1.42 12.28 -8.50
C TYR A 41 -1.29 12.73 -9.96
N LYS A 42 -1.89 13.86 -10.30
CA LYS A 42 -1.82 14.42 -11.65
C LYS A 42 -0.38 14.75 -12.06
N THR A 43 0.39 15.36 -11.18
CA THR A 43 1.79 15.69 -11.44
C THR A 43 2.61 14.42 -11.68
N ILE A 44 2.57 13.48 -10.76
CA ILE A 44 3.37 12.25 -10.81
C ILE A 44 2.99 11.38 -12.01
N SER A 45 1.69 11.25 -12.29
CA SER A 45 1.22 10.42 -13.41
C SER A 45 1.55 10.97 -14.78
N ASN A 46 1.93 12.25 -14.87
CA ASN A 46 2.39 12.88 -16.11
C ASN A 46 3.92 12.90 -16.27
N TRP A 47 4.67 12.40 -15.31
CA TRP A 47 6.12 12.30 -15.47
C TRP A 47 6.50 11.36 -16.60
N GLU A 48 7.59 11.68 -17.27
CA GLU A 48 8.17 10.82 -18.30
C GLU A 48 8.47 9.43 -17.70
N ASN A 49 8.14 8.39 -18.44
CA ASN A 49 8.28 6.99 -18.04
C ASN A 49 7.40 6.56 -16.84
N TYR A 50 6.41 7.38 -16.46
CA TYR A 50 5.44 6.91 -15.48
C TYR A 50 4.59 5.76 -16.05
N SER A 51 4.43 4.72 -15.27
CA SER A 51 3.46 3.66 -15.53
C SER A 51 2.95 3.08 -14.20
N SER A 52 1.76 2.55 -14.22
CA SER A 52 1.26 1.80 -13.07
C SER A 52 2.11 0.56 -12.85
N THR A 53 2.51 0.34 -11.62
CA THR A 53 3.20 -0.89 -11.24
C THR A 53 2.22 -2.06 -11.13
N PRO A 54 2.66 -3.30 -11.33
CA PRO A 54 1.79 -4.46 -11.24
C PRO A 54 1.15 -4.62 -9.86
N LEU A 55 -0.08 -5.08 -9.83
CA LEU A 55 -0.77 -5.56 -8.63
C LEU A 55 -0.98 -7.05 -8.77
N GLU A 56 -0.17 -7.82 -8.07
CA GLU A 56 -0.20 -9.28 -8.13
C GLU A 56 -1.13 -9.85 -7.06
N ASN A 57 -1.89 -10.87 -7.43
CA ASN A 57 -2.72 -11.61 -6.50
C ASN A 57 -2.02 -12.92 -6.12
N LEU A 58 -1.61 -13.01 -4.86
CA LEU A 58 -0.88 -14.15 -4.33
C LEU A 58 -1.85 -15.26 -3.87
N ASN A 59 -2.55 -15.85 -4.84
CA ASN A 59 -3.61 -16.84 -4.58
C ASN A 59 -3.13 -18.05 -3.77
N LYS A 60 -1.96 -18.58 -4.12
CA LYS A 60 -1.40 -19.75 -3.42
C LYS A 60 -1.12 -19.42 -1.96
N LEU A 61 -0.45 -18.30 -1.71
CA LEU A 61 -0.14 -17.86 -0.35
C LEU A 61 -1.40 -17.56 0.45
N SER A 62 -2.39 -16.91 -0.14
CA SER A 62 -3.65 -16.63 0.56
C SER A 62 -4.39 -17.92 0.94
N SER A 63 -4.39 -18.90 0.06
CA SER A 63 -4.98 -20.21 0.34
C SER A 63 -4.24 -20.96 1.46
N GLU A 64 -2.91 -20.98 1.43
CA GLU A 64 -2.10 -21.62 2.47
C GLU A 64 -2.28 -20.97 3.84
N LEU A 65 -2.50 -19.64 3.87
CA LEU A 65 -2.69 -18.89 5.11
C LEU A 65 -4.16 -18.78 5.56
N GLY A 66 -5.10 -19.33 4.81
CA GLY A 66 -6.52 -19.22 5.10
C GLY A 66 -7.07 -17.79 4.99
N LEU A 67 -6.43 -16.95 4.20
CA LEU A 67 -6.87 -15.59 3.93
C LEU A 67 -7.67 -15.52 2.63
N LYS A 68 -8.63 -14.60 2.57
CA LYS A 68 -9.46 -14.45 1.38
C LYS A 68 -8.65 -14.02 0.17
N LYS A 69 -7.79 -13.02 0.32
CA LYS A 69 -6.90 -12.50 -0.72
C LYS A 69 -5.67 -11.86 -0.12
N ILE A 70 -4.55 -11.99 -0.82
CA ILE A 70 -3.33 -11.25 -0.53
C ILE A 70 -2.90 -10.58 -1.83
N PHE A 71 -2.78 -9.26 -1.82
CA PHE A 71 -2.28 -8.50 -2.95
C PHE A 71 -0.86 -8.03 -2.69
N TYR A 72 -0.04 -8.11 -3.71
CA TYR A 72 1.32 -7.60 -3.71
C TYR A 72 1.47 -6.51 -4.77
N LYS A 73 1.74 -5.29 -4.33
CA LYS A 73 2.02 -4.15 -5.23
C LYS A 73 3.52 -4.16 -5.56
N ASP A 74 3.85 -4.51 -6.79
CA ASP A 74 5.24 -4.69 -7.20
C ASP A 74 5.91 -3.35 -7.58
N GLU A 75 6.41 -2.64 -6.59
CA GLU A 75 7.14 -1.39 -6.79
C GLU A 75 8.59 -1.57 -7.30
N SER A 76 9.05 -2.81 -7.50
CA SER A 76 10.34 -3.06 -8.16
C SER A 76 10.38 -2.56 -9.60
N LYS A 77 9.20 -2.36 -10.20
CA LYS A 77 9.04 -1.85 -11.58
C LYS A 77 8.95 -0.33 -11.66
N ARG A 78 8.96 0.38 -10.53
CA ARG A 78 8.82 1.83 -10.51
C ARG A 78 10.02 2.53 -11.12
N PHE A 79 9.87 3.16 -12.29
CA PHE A 79 10.92 3.89 -13.02
C PHE A 79 12.24 3.13 -13.17
N ASN A 80 12.23 1.80 -13.13
CA ASN A 80 13.44 0.95 -13.07
C ASN A 80 14.35 1.22 -11.85
N LEU A 81 13.86 1.92 -10.84
CA LEU A 81 14.60 2.24 -9.61
C LEU A 81 14.34 1.23 -8.49
N LYS A 82 13.52 0.24 -8.73
CA LYS A 82 13.21 -0.87 -7.81
C LYS A 82 12.63 -0.45 -6.45
N SER A 83 12.08 0.77 -6.37
CA SER A 83 11.53 1.30 -5.13
C SER A 83 10.50 2.40 -5.40
N PHE A 84 9.46 2.47 -4.55
CA PHE A 84 8.49 3.57 -4.56
C PHE A 84 9.06 4.91 -4.04
N LYS A 85 10.21 4.89 -3.39
CA LYS A 85 10.80 6.09 -2.74
C LYS A 85 11.05 7.25 -3.72
N ALA A 86 11.24 6.95 -5.00
CA ALA A 86 11.37 7.97 -6.03
C ALA A 86 10.15 8.88 -6.14
N LEU A 87 8.94 8.39 -5.84
CA LEU A 87 7.71 9.17 -5.99
C LEU A 87 7.69 10.39 -5.06
N GLY A 88 7.85 10.16 -3.74
CA GLY A 88 7.81 11.24 -2.76
C GLY A 88 8.99 12.18 -2.86
N GLY A 89 10.20 11.65 -3.02
CA GLY A 89 11.41 12.44 -3.12
C GLY A 89 11.42 13.37 -4.34
N ALA A 90 11.12 12.85 -5.51
CA ALA A 90 11.06 13.63 -6.74
C ALA A 90 9.93 14.70 -6.69
N TYR A 91 8.77 14.32 -6.20
CA TYR A 91 7.65 15.26 -6.05
C TYR A 91 7.98 16.42 -5.10
N ALA A 92 8.67 16.14 -3.99
CA ALA A 92 9.10 17.17 -3.04
C ALA A 92 10.09 18.16 -3.66
N VAL A 93 10.96 17.69 -4.55
CA VAL A 93 11.92 18.55 -5.25
C VAL A 93 11.26 19.41 -6.32
N GLU A 94 10.25 18.87 -7.01
CA GLU A 94 9.52 19.61 -8.07
C GLU A 94 8.65 20.73 -7.51
N LYS A 95 8.15 20.57 -6.30
CA LYS A 95 7.33 21.57 -5.60
C LYS A 95 8.16 22.73 -5.10
#